data_e979fb25b8d92fc2bfcadff9e4f696b2
#
_entry.id   e979fb25b8d92fc2bfcadff9e4f696b2
#
_cell.length_a   1.000
_cell.length_b   1.000
_cell.length_c   1.000
_cell.angle_alpha   90.00
_cell.angle_beta   90.00
_cell.angle_gamma   90.00
#
_symmetry.space_group_name_H-M   'P 1'
#
loop_
_entity.id
_entity.type
_entity.pdbx_description
1 polymer ?
#
loop_
_entity_poly.entity_id
_entity_poly.type
_entity_poly.pdbx_seq_one_letter_code
_entity_poly.pdbx_strand_id
1 'polypeptide(L)'
;MGLFSKLNPFKSRESAAQRAEWLDSTMRGAASQVQARMVQDMRQAQRSFETAETPAYTESWSTSSTHINEDLARQLPTLWARSVGLARNNEWAQRYLIELDDNVLGPNGIALQMRLTTLKAGEAVLDKAQNDLLESAWQKFCEEADESGLSWGDVELLALNMLARKGEILARKRYGTGLMGFQIQLLDPSLLDVTLNKIHGGNRIRMGKEINDAGKPVAYWLQMAKAGDSPAGYITSGRHVRIPASEIIHHYLVEEPGQLRGIPWLTVGARRLWLTHDFEESAAVASSNAAKRQGFFFSPTGEAPPGFGDTIVSSVLAAAEAAGKVLTPEEIQAITAAAEKYATTVPGQFDTLPHGYQFQPFESVWPNINADTYIKQQLRGWAAAR
;
A
#
# COMPACT_ATOMS: atom_id res chain seq x y z
N MET A 1 20.07 -51.80 6.84
CA MET A 1 19.86 -53.27 6.76
C MET A 1 19.58 -53.78 8.19
N GLY A 2 18.35 -53.85 8.64
CA GLY A 2 18.11 -54.32 10.02
C GLY A 2 16.63 -54.46 10.44
N LEU A 3 15.68 -53.92 9.72
CA LEU A 3 14.26 -53.97 10.13
C LEU A 3 13.48 -55.17 9.55
N PHE A 4 13.89 -55.75 8.42
CA PHE A 4 13.19 -56.86 7.79
C PHE A 4 13.52 -58.25 8.35
N SER A 5 14.57 -58.40 9.17
CA SER A 5 14.97 -59.69 9.74
C SER A 5 14.15 -60.12 10.97
N LYS A 6 13.34 -59.22 11.54
CA LYS A 6 12.49 -59.55 12.73
C LYS A 6 11.04 -59.87 12.39
N LEU A 7 10.65 -59.83 11.11
CA LEU A 7 9.31 -60.08 10.66
C LEU A 7 9.18 -61.34 9.79
N ASN A 8 9.86 -62.45 10.16
CA ASN A 8 9.60 -63.72 9.51
C ASN A 8 9.00 -64.72 10.54
N PRO A 9 7.66 -64.67 10.75
CA PRO A 9 6.96 -65.57 11.67
C PRO A 9 6.82 -67.00 11.10
N PHE A 10 7.33 -67.25 9.87
CA PHE A 10 7.14 -68.56 9.16
C PHE A 10 8.40 -69.45 9.21
N LYS A 11 8.93 -69.67 10.38
CA LYS A 11 10.06 -70.62 10.53
C LYS A 11 9.66 -72.08 10.65
N SER A 12 8.42 -72.43 10.63
CA SER A 12 7.90 -73.83 10.64
C SER A 12 6.94 -74.07 9.50
N ARG A 13 6.84 -75.34 9.04
CA ARG A 13 6.10 -75.87 7.90
C ARG A 13 4.60 -75.50 7.89
N GLU A 14 4.26 -74.24 7.83
CA GLU A 14 2.85 -73.80 7.65
C GLU A 14 2.44 -73.93 6.19
N SER A 15 1.23 -74.42 5.97
CA SER A 15 0.68 -74.61 4.61
C SER A 15 0.44 -73.27 3.92
N ALA A 16 0.52 -73.19 2.60
CA ALA A 16 0.25 -71.99 1.83
C ALA A 16 -1.13 -71.37 2.13
N ALA A 17 -2.10 -72.20 2.50
CA ALA A 17 -3.44 -71.76 2.90
C ALA A 17 -3.46 -71.01 4.23
N GLN A 18 -2.70 -71.47 5.24
CA GLN A 18 -2.60 -70.80 6.53
C GLN A 18 -1.91 -69.44 6.42
N ARG A 19 -0.91 -69.31 5.53
CA ARG A 19 -0.27 -67.99 5.23
C ARG A 19 -1.21 -67.03 4.56
N ALA A 20 -2.01 -67.50 3.63
CA ALA A 20 -2.99 -66.67 2.93
C ALA A 20 -4.07 -66.16 3.90
N GLU A 21 -4.57 -67.02 4.78
CA GLU A 21 -5.56 -66.65 5.80
C GLU A 21 -4.99 -65.67 6.84
N TRP A 22 -3.75 -65.83 7.26
CA TRP A 22 -3.07 -64.86 8.14
C TRP A 22 -2.86 -63.52 7.46
N LEU A 23 -2.43 -63.48 6.19
CA LEU A 23 -2.28 -62.23 5.41
C LEU A 23 -3.62 -61.54 5.24
N ASP A 24 -4.67 -62.28 4.90
CA ASP A 24 -6.01 -61.70 4.72
C ASP A 24 -6.57 -61.13 6.04
N SER A 25 -6.43 -61.84 7.14
CA SER A 25 -6.82 -61.36 8.47
C SER A 25 -6.04 -60.10 8.91
N THR A 26 -4.73 -60.08 8.62
CA THR A 26 -3.83 -58.94 8.96
C THR A 26 -4.18 -57.73 8.10
N MET A 27 -4.44 -57.93 6.81
CA MET A 27 -4.88 -56.88 5.89
C MET A 27 -6.24 -56.30 6.27
N ARG A 28 -7.22 -57.13 6.65
CA ARG A 28 -8.52 -56.66 7.17
C ARG A 28 -8.37 -55.88 8.45
N GLY A 29 -7.51 -56.32 9.37
CA GLY A 29 -7.19 -55.60 10.59
C GLY A 29 -6.55 -54.23 10.34
N ALA A 30 -5.59 -54.14 9.43
CA ALA A 30 -4.97 -52.92 9.02
C ALA A 30 -5.93 -51.94 8.34
N ALA A 31 -6.78 -52.49 7.41
CA ALA A 31 -7.80 -51.71 6.72
C ALA A 31 -8.83 -51.08 7.71
N SER A 32 -9.29 -51.89 8.69
CA SER A 32 -10.21 -51.41 9.72
C SER A 32 -9.60 -50.30 10.61
N GLN A 33 -8.31 -50.41 10.94
CA GLN A 33 -7.61 -49.37 11.70
C GLN A 33 -7.45 -48.08 10.88
N VAL A 34 -7.13 -48.17 9.61
CA VAL A 34 -7.07 -47.02 8.69
C VAL A 34 -8.43 -46.33 8.57
N GLN A 35 -9.49 -47.13 8.38
CA GLN A 35 -10.86 -46.59 8.33
C GLN A 35 -11.27 -45.94 9.65
N ALA A 36 -10.94 -46.54 10.80
CA ALA A 36 -11.24 -45.94 12.10
C ALA A 36 -10.49 -44.60 12.31
N ARG A 37 -9.22 -44.51 11.89
CA ARG A 37 -8.47 -43.26 11.90
C ARG A 37 -9.09 -42.23 10.98
N MET A 38 -9.42 -42.60 9.73
CA MET A 38 -10.07 -41.66 8.80
C MET A 38 -11.40 -41.12 9.35
N VAL A 39 -12.23 -41.97 9.97
CA VAL A 39 -13.48 -41.56 10.61
C VAL A 39 -13.21 -40.64 11.83
N GLN A 40 -12.16 -40.90 12.58
CA GLN A 40 -11.76 -40.06 13.70
C GLN A 40 -11.27 -38.70 13.21
N ASP A 41 -10.43 -38.66 12.18
CA ASP A 41 -9.91 -37.44 11.56
C ASP A 41 -11.05 -36.64 10.93
N MET A 42 -12.01 -37.25 10.24
CA MET A 42 -13.22 -36.59 9.74
C MET A 42 -14.07 -35.98 10.85
N ARG A 43 -14.21 -36.69 12.01
CA ARG A 43 -14.97 -36.16 13.17
C ARG A 43 -14.22 -35.00 13.85
N GLN A 44 -12.91 -34.99 13.83
CA GLN A 44 -12.11 -33.87 14.33
C GLN A 44 -12.22 -32.67 13.38
N ALA A 45 -12.11 -32.89 12.06
CA ALA A 45 -12.30 -31.86 11.05
C ALA A 45 -13.69 -31.21 11.10
N GLN A 46 -14.76 -31.99 11.37
CA GLN A 46 -16.12 -31.44 11.55
C GLN A 46 -16.30 -30.55 12.80
N ARG A 47 -15.33 -30.55 13.75
CA ARG A 47 -15.39 -29.75 14.97
C ARG A 47 -14.38 -28.60 14.98
N SER A 48 -13.56 -28.47 13.95
CA SER A 48 -12.62 -27.36 13.80
C SER A 48 -13.30 -26.16 13.12
N PHE A 49 -12.85 -24.95 13.50
CA PHE A 49 -13.25 -23.78 12.71
C PHE A 49 -12.55 -23.86 11.35
N GLU A 50 -13.30 -23.70 10.28
CA GLU A 50 -12.80 -23.74 8.89
C GLU A 50 -11.63 -22.77 8.66
N THR A 51 -11.66 -21.63 9.33
CA THR A 51 -10.61 -20.61 9.28
C THR A 51 -9.31 -21.02 9.99
N ALA A 52 -9.33 -22.05 10.82
CA ALA A 52 -8.15 -22.58 11.51
C ALA A 52 -7.46 -23.70 10.72
N GLU A 53 -8.06 -24.15 9.65
CA GLU A 53 -7.46 -25.15 8.75
C GLU A 53 -6.48 -24.46 7.79
N THR A 54 -5.37 -25.14 7.50
CA THR A 54 -4.31 -24.66 6.58
C THR A 54 -4.19 -25.55 5.36
N PRO A 55 -5.23 -25.60 4.49
CA PRO A 55 -5.10 -26.27 3.20
C PRO A 55 -4.10 -25.53 2.31
N ALA A 56 -3.63 -26.17 1.25
CA ALA A 56 -2.59 -25.64 0.36
C ALA A 56 -2.86 -24.22 -0.17
N TYR A 57 -4.12 -23.85 -0.38
CA TYR A 57 -4.50 -22.51 -0.84
C TYR A 57 -4.48 -21.42 0.26
N THR A 58 -4.38 -21.81 1.54
CA THR A 58 -4.25 -20.88 2.69
C THR A 58 -2.90 -21.01 3.39
N GLU A 59 -1.92 -21.71 2.81
CA GLU A 59 -0.59 -21.90 3.38
C GLU A 59 0.12 -20.58 3.67
N SER A 60 -0.10 -19.55 2.85
CA SER A 60 0.45 -18.21 3.06
C SER A 60 -0.30 -17.37 4.10
N TRP A 61 -1.43 -17.86 4.62
CA TRP A 61 -2.19 -17.16 5.65
C TRP A 61 -1.54 -17.39 7.02
N SER A 62 -1.15 -16.30 7.68
CA SER A 62 -0.47 -16.37 8.99
C SER A 62 -1.31 -17.09 10.03
N THR A 63 -0.70 -18.06 10.69
CA THR A 63 -1.29 -18.83 11.80
C THR A 63 -0.77 -18.37 13.17
N SER A 64 0.19 -17.43 13.21
CA SER A 64 0.75 -16.88 14.44
C SER A 64 0.14 -15.54 14.77
N SER A 65 -0.28 -15.37 16.02
CA SER A 65 -0.73 -14.10 16.58
C SER A 65 0.44 -13.42 17.28
N THR A 66 0.84 -12.26 16.80
CA THR A 66 1.80 -11.37 17.46
C THR A 66 1.06 -10.21 18.12
N HIS A 67 1.60 -9.65 19.20
CA HIS A 67 1.01 -8.46 19.81
C HIS A 67 1.20 -7.26 18.87
N ILE A 68 0.15 -6.45 18.69
CA ILE A 68 0.12 -5.30 17.77
C ILE A 68 1.36 -4.40 17.87
N ASN A 69 1.88 -4.19 19.07
CA ASN A 69 3.08 -3.36 19.27
C ASN A 69 4.36 -3.96 18.66
N GLU A 70 4.44 -5.28 18.50
CA GLU A 70 5.59 -5.93 17.86
C GLU A 70 5.51 -5.77 16.33
N ASP A 71 4.31 -5.86 15.80
CA ASP A 71 4.08 -5.63 14.38
C ASP A 71 4.31 -4.17 14.03
N LEU A 72 3.80 -3.23 14.83
CA LEU A 72 4.03 -1.81 14.67
C LEU A 72 5.52 -1.45 14.79
N ALA A 73 6.24 -2.01 15.75
CA ALA A 73 7.67 -1.75 15.89
C ALA A 73 8.49 -2.13 14.64
N ARG A 74 8.06 -3.16 13.91
CA ARG A 74 8.72 -3.62 12.68
C ARG A 74 8.24 -2.90 11.42
N GLN A 75 6.95 -2.60 11.34
CA GLN A 75 6.30 -2.23 10.08
C GLN A 75 5.95 -0.74 9.98
N LEU A 76 5.81 -0.03 11.11
CA LEU A 76 5.29 1.34 11.15
C LEU A 76 6.03 2.32 10.22
N PRO A 77 7.37 2.32 10.12
CA PRO A 77 8.07 3.19 9.18
C PRO A 77 7.70 2.93 7.72
N THR A 78 7.52 1.66 7.35
CA THR A 78 7.08 1.27 6.00
C THR A 78 5.63 1.68 5.74
N LEU A 79 4.75 1.52 6.74
CA LEU A 79 3.36 1.94 6.66
C LEU A 79 3.25 3.45 6.44
N TRP A 80 4.02 4.25 7.18
CA TRP A 80 4.10 5.70 6.98
C TRP A 80 4.58 6.07 5.58
N ALA A 81 5.67 5.47 5.12
CA ALA A 81 6.22 5.75 3.80
C ALA A 81 5.20 5.48 2.69
N ARG A 82 4.52 4.32 2.75
CA ARG A 82 3.49 3.94 1.76
C ARG A 82 2.26 4.81 1.85
N SER A 83 1.75 5.08 3.06
CA SER A 83 0.58 5.93 3.28
C SER A 83 0.82 7.37 2.79
N VAL A 84 1.97 7.96 3.15
CA VAL A 84 2.36 9.31 2.69
C VAL A 84 2.61 9.32 1.18
N GLY A 85 3.20 8.26 0.63
CA GLY A 85 3.39 8.11 -0.82
C GLY A 85 2.07 8.10 -1.58
N LEU A 86 1.09 7.32 -1.12
CA LEU A 86 -0.27 7.30 -1.69
C LEU A 86 -0.95 8.67 -1.56
N ALA A 87 -0.89 9.30 -0.38
CA ALA A 87 -1.48 10.61 -0.15
C ALA A 87 -0.91 11.70 -1.06
N ARG A 88 0.31 11.55 -1.58
CA ARG A 88 0.98 12.53 -2.45
C ARG A 88 0.78 12.26 -3.93
N ASN A 89 0.70 10.99 -4.33
CA ASN A 89 0.84 10.58 -5.72
C ASN A 89 -0.39 9.84 -6.27
N ASN A 90 -1.40 9.55 -5.43
CA ASN A 90 -2.59 8.85 -5.87
C ASN A 90 -3.82 9.74 -5.71
N GLU A 91 -4.53 10.01 -6.81
CA GLU A 91 -5.68 10.91 -6.89
C GLU A 91 -6.86 10.45 -6.02
N TRP A 92 -7.10 9.15 -5.91
CA TRP A 92 -8.16 8.59 -5.08
C TRP A 92 -7.87 8.78 -3.59
N ALA A 93 -6.60 8.59 -3.18
CA ALA A 93 -6.17 8.85 -1.82
C ALA A 93 -6.23 10.34 -1.47
N GLN A 94 -5.86 11.23 -2.42
CA GLN A 94 -6.01 12.67 -2.24
C GLN A 94 -7.48 13.07 -2.12
N ARG A 95 -8.34 12.54 -2.99
CA ARG A 95 -9.78 12.82 -2.93
C ARG A 95 -10.38 12.40 -1.59
N TYR A 96 -9.98 11.23 -1.07
CA TYR A 96 -10.40 10.79 0.26
C TYR A 96 -10.01 11.78 1.37
N LEU A 97 -8.79 12.33 1.33
CA LEU A 97 -8.35 13.33 2.30
C LEU A 97 -9.16 14.62 2.21
N ILE A 98 -9.45 15.09 0.99
CA ILE A 98 -10.30 16.26 0.78
C ILE A 98 -11.71 16.01 1.33
N GLU A 99 -12.31 14.87 1.03
CA GLU A 99 -13.63 14.51 1.56
C GLU A 99 -13.62 14.41 3.10
N LEU A 100 -12.51 13.91 3.68
CA LEU A 100 -12.34 13.86 5.11
C LEU A 100 -12.30 15.27 5.72
N ASP A 101 -11.54 16.17 5.12
CA ASP A 101 -11.43 17.55 5.56
C ASP A 101 -12.79 18.28 5.44
N ASP A 102 -13.46 18.15 4.32
CA ASP A 102 -14.76 18.79 4.04
C ASP A 102 -15.87 18.28 4.99
N ASN A 103 -15.89 16.98 5.29
CA ASN A 103 -16.96 16.38 6.10
C ASN A 103 -16.71 16.44 7.61
N VAL A 104 -15.45 16.47 8.07
CA VAL A 104 -15.11 16.49 9.49
C VAL A 104 -14.94 17.92 10.00
N LEU A 105 -14.18 18.74 9.29
CA LEU A 105 -13.90 20.12 9.70
C LEU A 105 -14.85 21.11 9.02
N GLY A 106 -15.09 20.90 7.72
CA GLY A 106 -15.86 21.85 6.92
C GLY A 106 -15.17 23.22 6.82
N PRO A 107 -15.86 24.24 6.28
CA PRO A 107 -15.27 25.54 6.01
C PRO A 107 -14.96 26.38 7.27
N ASN A 108 -15.56 26.05 8.40
CA ASN A 108 -15.45 26.83 9.64
C ASN A 108 -14.66 26.14 10.75
N GLY A 109 -14.15 24.92 10.52
CA GLY A 109 -13.50 24.12 11.56
C GLY A 109 -14.46 23.71 12.70
N ILE A 110 -13.86 23.28 13.81
CA ILE A 110 -14.62 22.88 15.01
C ILE A 110 -14.90 24.11 15.87
N ALA A 111 -16.15 24.51 15.99
CA ALA A 111 -16.55 25.66 16.77
C ALA A 111 -16.54 25.37 18.29
N LEU A 112 -15.91 26.22 19.08
CA LEU A 112 -15.99 26.20 20.53
C LEU A 112 -17.18 27.03 21.00
N GLN A 113 -18.05 26.41 21.82
CA GLN A 113 -19.13 27.11 22.51
C GLN A 113 -18.97 26.94 24.02
N MET A 114 -18.82 28.05 24.73
CA MET A 114 -18.73 28.04 26.20
C MET A 114 -20.08 27.94 26.85
N ARG A 115 -20.18 27.19 27.97
CA ARG A 115 -21.44 26.94 28.69
C ARG A 115 -21.24 27.05 30.21
N LEU A 116 -20.60 28.15 30.65
CA LEU A 116 -20.55 28.47 32.10
C LEU A 116 -21.93 28.86 32.59
N THR A 117 -22.27 28.34 33.75
CA THR A 117 -23.53 28.67 34.45
C THR A 117 -23.24 29.24 35.82
N THR A 118 -24.03 30.24 36.23
CA THR A 118 -24.06 30.78 37.58
C THR A 118 -25.37 30.43 38.25
N LEU A 119 -25.35 30.20 39.56
CA LEU A 119 -26.55 29.94 40.34
C LEU A 119 -27.26 31.28 40.65
N LYS A 120 -28.44 31.50 40.06
CA LYS A 120 -29.33 32.62 40.39
C LYS A 120 -30.61 32.08 41.01
N ALA A 121 -30.90 32.46 42.25
CA ALA A 121 -32.06 31.99 43.00
C ALA A 121 -32.23 30.46 43.12
N GLY A 122 -31.08 29.72 43.08
CA GLY A 122 -31.08 28.25 43.13
C GLY A 122 -31.16 27.56 41.77
N GLU A 123 -31.32 28.30 40.65
CA GLU A 123 -31.33 27.77 39.30
C GLU A 123 -30.04 28.05 38.57
N ALA A 124 -29.56 27.08 37.79
CA ALA A 124 -28.37 27.23 36.95
C ALA A 124 -28.72 28.02 35.69
N VAL A 125 -28.26 29.27 35.62
CA VAL A 125 -28.48 30.16 34.49
C VAL A 125 -27.15 30.38 33.75
N LEU A 126 -27.17 30.40 32.40
CA LEU A 126 -25.99 30.67 31.60
C LEU A 126 -25.41 32.07 31.92
N ASP A 127 -24.14 32.13 32.27
CA ASP A 127 -23.41 33.39 32.43
C ASP A 127 -22.91 33.90 31.08
N LYS A 128 -23.76 34.69 30.42
CA LYS A 128 -23.43 35.17 29.07
C LYS A 128 -22.16 36.01 29.06
N ALA A 129 -21.96 36.88 30.05
CA ALA A 129 -20.79 37.78 30.06
C ALA A 129 -19.47 37.01 30.17
N GLN A 130 -19.41 35.98 31.01
CA GLN A 130 -18.23 35.15 31.15
C GLN A 130 -18.02 34.27 29.91
N ASN A 131 -19.07 33.74 29.32
CA ASN A 131 -18.97 32.94 28.09
C ASN A 131 -18.46 33.78 26.91
N ASP A 132 -19.02 34.99 26.69
CA ASP A 132 -18.59 35.93 25.65
C ASP A 132 -17.10 36.33 25.84
N LEU A 133 -16.65 36.53 27.08
CA LEU A 133 -15.24 36.82 27.39
C LEU A 133 -14.32 35.65 26.99
N LEU A 134 -14.67 34.45 27.38
CA LEU A 134 -13.88 33.26 27.07
C LEU A 134 -13.87 32.94 25.56
N GLU A 135 -15.00 33.11 24.89
CA GLU A 135 -15.08 32.92 23.43
C GLU A 135 -14.25 33.97 22.69
N SER A 136 -14.23 35.23 23.17
CA SER A 136 -13.36 36.24 22.57
C SER A 136 -11.87 35.96 22.81
N ALA A 137 -11.49 35.43 23.97
CA ALA A 137 -10.13 34.97 24.24
C ALA A 137 -9.75 33.78 23.36
N TRP A 138 -10.67 32.83 23.15
CA TRP A 138 -10.49 31.71 22.22
C TRP A 138 -10.25 32.18 20.79
N GLN A 139 -11.04 33.16 20.29
CA GLN A 139 -10.83 33.73 18.96
C GLN A 139 -9.44 34.31 18.78
N LYS A 140 -8.93 35.02 19.79
CA LYS A 140 -7.54 35.55 19.75
C LYS A 140 -6.49 34.44 19.75
N PHE A 141 -6.73 33.35 20.49
CA PHE A 141 -5.86 32.18 20.46
C PHE A 141 -5.87 31.52 19.07
N CYS A 142 -7.03 31.46 18.41
CA CYS A 142 -7.17 30.87 17.08
C CYS A 142 -6.38 31.58 15.98
N GLU A 143 -6.05 32.89 16.16
CA GLU A 143 -5.27 33.64 15.18
C GLU A 143 -3.82 33.16 15.09
N GLU A 144 -3.22 32.74 16.24
CA GLU A 144 -1.83 32.27 16.33
C GLU A 144 -1.76 31.09 17.31
N ALA A 145 -2.29 29.96 16.91
CA ALA A 145 -2.42 28.79 17.79
C ALA A 145 -1.15 27.93 17.86
N ASP A 146 -0.35 27.94 16.81
CA ASP A 146 0.90 27.15 16.71
C ASP A 146 2.14 28.04 16.79
N GLU A 147 3.24 27.49 17.31
CA GLU A 147 4.54 28.19 17.47
C GLU A 147 5.13 28.64 16.13
N SER A 148 4.72 28.04 14.99
CA SER A 148 5.14 28.45 13.65
C SER A 148 4.25 29.54 13.03
N GLY A 149 3.24 30.04 13.76
CA GLY A 149 2.32 31.09 13.31
C GLY A 149 1.10 30.58 12.55
N LEU A 150 0.78 29.29 12.65
CA LEU A 150 -0.42 28.72 12.06
C LEU A 150 -1.68 29.08 12.87
N SER A 151 -2.77 29.32 12.17
CA SER A 151 -4.10 29.49 12.79
C SER A 151 -4.60 28.16 13.37
N TRP A 152 -5.60 28.24 14.27
CA TRP A 152 -6.22 27.03 14.81
C TRP A 152 -6.85 26.17 13.72
N GLY A 153 -7.49 26.75 12.71
CA GLY A 153 -8.03 26.00 11.57
C GLY A 153 -6.96 25.24 10.80
N ASP A 154 -5.78 25.84 10.60
CA ASP A 154 -4.65 25.14 9.96
C ASP A 154 -4.14 23.99 10.85
N VAL A 155 -4.11 24.18 12.17
CA VAL A 155 -3.72 23.15 13.14
C VAL A 155 -4.70 21.98 13.10
N GLU A 156 -6.02 22.24 13.06
CA GLU A 156 -7.05 21.20 12.94
C GLU A 156 -6.90 20.40 11.63
N LEU A 157 -6.73 21.10 10.52
CA LEU A 157 -6.53 20.48 9.20
C LEU A 157 -5.27 19.60 9.17
N LEU A 158 -4.15 20.13 9.66
CA LEU A 158 -2.91 19.37 9.73
C LEU A 158 -3.02 18.17 10.67
N ALA A 159 -3.68 18.32 11.82
CA ALA A 159 -3.87 17.25 12.79
C ALA A 159 -4.73 16.10 12.20
N LEU A 160 -5.83 16.44 11.52
CA LEU A 160 -6.67 15.46 10.84
C LEU A 160 -5.92 14.72 9.72
N ASN A 161 -5.18 15.47 8.91
CA ASN A 161 -4.34 14.90 7.87
C ASN A 161 -3.20 14.03 8.42
N MET A 162 -2.60 14.41 9.56
CA MET A 162 -1.61 13.57 10.25
C MET A 162 -2.23 12.25 10.72
N LEU A 163 -3.43 12.30 11.29
CA LEU A 163 -4.15 11.11 11.73
C LEU A 163 -4.42 10.16 10.55
N ALA A 164 -4.88 10.69 9.43
CA ALA A 164 -5.15 9.90 8.24
C ALA A 164 -3.87 9.31 7.61
N ARG A 165 -2.81 10.13 7.47
CA ARG A 165 -1.58 9.75 6.76
C ARG A 165 -0.60 8.96 7.63
N LYS A 166 -0.54 9.24 8.94
CA LYS A 166 0.42 8.63 9.89
C LYS A 166 -0.22 7.84 11.01
N GLY A 167 -1.55 7.93 11.17
CA GLY A 167 -2.30 7.23 12.19
C GLY A 167 -2.28 7.90 13.57
N GLU A 168 -1.53 9.00 13.72
CA GLU A 168 -1.28 9.63 15.02
C GLU A 168 -1.25 11.14 14.88
N ILE A 169 -1.74 11.82 15.94
CA ILE A 169 -1.53 13.25 16.18
C ILE A 169 -0.53 13.36 17.32
N LEU A 170 0.57 14.03 17.08
CA LEU A 170 1.57 14.34 18.10
C LEU A 170 1.72 15.84 18.20
N ALA A 171 1.44 16.39 19.38
CA ALA A 171 1.57 17.82 19.60
C ALA A 171 2.18 18.10 20.99
N ARG A 172 2.94 19.19 21.10
CA ARG A 172 3.50 19.65 22.36
C ARG A 172 2.81 20.94 22.79
N LYS A 173 2.44 21.01 24.05
CA LYS A 173 1.96 22.23 24.70
C LYS A 173 3.15 23.14 25.00
N ARG A 174 3.09 24.39 24.52
CA ARG A 174 4.11 25.41 24.73
C ARG A 174 3.55 26.49 25.63
N TYR A 175 4.18 26.69 26.77
CA TYR A 175 3.77 27.70 27.75
C TYR A 175 4.72 28.89 27.70
N GLY A 176 4.19 30.10 27.86
CA GLY A 176 4.94 31.36 27.84
C GLY A 176 5.24 31.85 26.43
N THR A 177 4.61 31.30 25.39
CA THR A 177 4.75 31.67 23.98
C THR A 177 3.43 32.19 23.42
N GLY A 178 3.47 32.95 22.34
CA GLY A 178 2.32 33.54 21.65
C GLY A 178 1.57 34.61 22.42
N LEU A 179 0.54 35.18 21.79
CA LEU A 179 -0.24 36.31 22.32
C LEU A 179 -0.96 35.98 23.65
N MET A 180 -1.38 34.72 23.82
CA MET A 180 -2.11 34.27 25.00
C MET A 180 -1.23 33.55 26.05
N GLY A 181 0.10 33.54 25.86
CA GLY A 181 1.03 32.80 26.72
C GLY A 181 0.92 31.26 26.63
N PHE A 182 0.25 30.76 25.62
CA PHE A 182 0.07 29.33 25.33
C PHE A 182 -0.05 29.13 23.83
N GLN A 183 0.68 28.15 23.31
CA GLN A 183 0.60 27.69 21.93
C GLN A 183 0.72 26.18 21.87
N ILE A 184 0.39 25.59 20.73
CA ILE A 184 0.57 24.18 20.43
C ILE A 184 1.68 24.07 19.38
N GLN A 185 2.56 23.11 19.52
CA GLN A 185 3.55 22.75 18.49
C GLN A 185 3.18 21.40 17.91
N LEU A 186 2.73 21.37 16.66
CA LEU A 186 2.53 20.11 15.96
C LEU A 186 3.89 19.46 15.66
N LEU A 187 3.99 18.18 15.96
CA LEU A 187 5.22 17.39 15.80
C LEU A 187 4.94 16.21 14.88
N ASP A 188 5.89 15.91 14.01
CA ASP A 188 5.80 14.72 13.19
C ASP A 188 5.90 13.45 14.07
N PRO A 189 4.96 12.51 14.00
CA PRO A 189 5.00 11.25 14.77
C PRO A 189 6.26 10.42 14.54
N SER A 190 6.95 10.58 13.42
CA SER A 190 8.22 9.92 13.15
C SER A 190 9.37 10.37 14.08
N LEU A 191 9.21 11.50 14.77
CA LEU A 191 10.16 11.93 15.83
C LEU A 191 10.14 11.00 17.05
N LEU A 192 9.06 10.25 17.27
CA LEU A 192 9.04 9.16 18.25
C LEU A 192 9.71 7.93 17.64
N ASP A 193 10.94 7.68 18.07
CA ASP A 193 11.76 6.59 17.55
C ASP A 193 11.15 5.22 17.84
N VAL A 194 10.69 4.57 16.77
CA VAL A 194 10.07 3.23 16.84
C VAL A 194 11.06 2.18 17.35
N THR A 195 12.36 2.40 17.15
CA THR A 195 13.42 1.47 17.56
C THR A 195 13.86 1.64 19.03
N LEU A 196 13.48 2.76 19.65
CA LEU A 196 13.89 3.05 21.02
C LEU A 196 13.12 2.21 22.03
N ASN A 197 13.76 1.13 22.49
CA ASN A 197 13.24 0.22 23.51
C ASN A 197 14.29 0.06 24.62
N LYS A 198 14.03 0.57 25.82
CA LYS A 198 14.93 0.48 26.97
C LYS A 198 14.16 0.67 28.28
N ILE A 199 14.84 0.42 29.41
CA ILE A 199 14.35 0.72 30.75
C ILE A 199 14.96 2.04 31.23
N HIS A 200 14.16 2.91 31.82
CA HIS A 200 14.60 4.17 32.39
C HIS A 200 13.86 4.45 33.71
N GLY A 201 14.62 4.59 34.82
CA GLY A 201 14.05 4.94 36.12
C GLY A 201 12.94 3.99 36.62
N GLY A 202 13.00 2.70 36.29
CA GLY A 202 11.97 1.71 36.61
C GLY A 202 10.83 1.62 35.57
N ASN A 203 10.68 2.62 34.69
CA ASN A 203 9.68 2.60 33.61
C ASN A 203 10.21 1.91 32.37
N ARG A 204 9.31 1.38 31.55
CA ARG A 204 9.64 0.81 30.23
C ARG A 204 9.45 1.82 29.14
N ILE A 205 10.47 1.99 28.29
CA ILE A 205 10.36 2.74 27.05
C ILE A 205 10.12 1.75 25.94
N ARG A 206 9.03 1.93 25.19
CA ARG A 206 8.71 1.17 23.97
C ARG A 206 8.33 2.13 22.86
N MET A 207 8.98 1.99 21.71
CA MET A 207 8.76 2.85 20.52
C MET A 207 8.79 4.35 20.85
N GLY A 208 9.76 4.78 21.70
CA GLY A 208 9.92 6.17 22.13
C GLY A 208 8.95 6.66 23.22
N LYS A 209 8.01 5.84 23.66
CA LYS A 209 7.00 6.16 24.70
C LYS A 209 7.39 5.50 26.02
N GLU A 210 7.63 6.30 27.05
CA GLU A 210 7.91 5.85 28.41
C GLU A 210 6.59 5.57 29.14
N ILE A 211 6.41 4.34 29.59
CA ILE A 211 5.18 3.87 30.26
C ILE A 211 5.52 3.28 31.63
N ASN A 212 4.64 3.52 32.60
CA ASN A 212 4.73 2.87 33.91
C ASN A 212 4.18 1.43 33.87
N ASP A 213 4.19 0.74 35.01
CA ASP A 213 3.70 -0.64 35.12
C ASP A 213 2.21 -0.79 34.79
N ALA A 214 1.41 0.27 34.98
CA ALA A 214 -0.01 0.30 34.60
C ALA A 214 -0.22 0.62 33.11
N GLY A 215 0.84 0.78 32.31
CA GLY A 215 0.74 1.15 30.89
C GLY A 215 0.46 2.64 30.62
N LYS A 216 0.42 3.48 31.67
CA LYS A 216 0.16 4.92 31.51
C LYS A 216 1.43 5.64 31.01
N PRO A 217 1.32 6.56 30.03
CA PRO A 217 2.44 7.35 29.56
C PRO A 217 2.97 8.26 30.67
N VAL A 218 4.29 8.28 30.85
CA VAL A 218 5.02 9.14 31.80
C VAL A 218 5.81 10.21 31.06
N ALA A 219 6.43 9.85 29.96
CA ALA A 219 7.19 10.76 29.11
C ALA A 219 7.28 10.24 27.67
N TYR A 220 7.72 11.11 26.78
CA TYR A 220 7.99 10.81 25.36
C TYR A 220 9.45 11.16 25.05
N TRP A 221 10.11 10.30 24.30
CA TRP A 221 11.50 10.44 23.90
C TRP A 221 11.57 10.79 22.43
N LEU A 222 11.66 12.08 22.14
CA LEU A 222 11.65 12.61 20.79
C LEU A 222 13.08 12.71 20.26
N GLN A 223 13.29 12.30 19.02
CA GLN A 223 14.53 12.56 18.30
C GLN A 223 14.63 14.06 18.00
N MET A 224 15.84 14.60 18.11
CA MET A 224 16.08 15.99 17.73
C MET A 224 16.21 16.07 16.21
N ALA A 225 15.28 16.80 15.59
CA ALA A 225 15.38 17.21 14.20
C ALA A 225 15.87 18.66 14.13
N LYS A 226 16.68 18.99 13.14
CA LYS A 226 16.98 20.38 12.82
C LYS A 226 15.89 20.95 11.93
N ALA A 227 15.39 22.13 12.26
CA ALA A 227 14.44 22.83 11.40
C ALA A 227 15.06 23.09 10.01
N GLY A 228 14.33 22.75 8.94
CA GLY A 228 14.78 22.98 7.57
C GLY A 228 15.61 21.86 6.94
N ASP A 229 15.92 20.79 7.67
CA ASP A 229 16.60 19.64 7.10
C ASP A 229 15.66 18.82 6.21
N SER A 230 16.20 18.28 5.12
CA SER A 230 15.52 17.34 4.23
C SER A 230 14.97 16.12 4.99
N PRO A 231 13.90 15.47 4.53
CA PRO A 231 13.37 14.27 5.16
C PRO A 231 14.41 13.16 5.42
N ALA A 232 15.47 13.11 4.63
CA ALA A 232 16.62 12.25 4.87
C ALA A 232 17.53 12.74 6.02
N GLY A 233 17.41 14.00 6.43
CA GLY A 233 18.19 14.66 7.49
C GLY A 233 17.51 14.75 8.85
N TYR A 234 16.29 14.25 9.00
CA TYR A 234 15.55 14.30 10.28
C TYR A 234 16.21 13.51 11.42
N ILE A 235 17.13 12.61 11.11
CA ILE A 235 17.74 11.72 12.10
C ILE A 235 19.25 11.94 12.12
N THR A 236 19.70 13.07 12.65
CA THR A 236 21.12 13.38 12.56
C THR A 236 21.95 13.03 13.81
N SER A 237 21.36 12.59 14.93
CA SER A 237 22.23 12.49 16.10
C SER A 237 22.01 11.31 17.03
N GLY A 238 21.00 10.48 16.86
CA GLY A 238 20.65 9.47 17.86
C GLY A 238 20.37 10.06 19.26
N ARG A 239 20.27 11.38 19.34
CA ARG A 239 20.05 12.12 20.57
C ARG A 239 18.55 12.31 20.78
N HIS A 240 18.06 11.74 21.88
CA HIS A 240 16.66 11.87 22.27
C HIS A 240 16.49 12.90 23.39
N VAL A 241 15.42 13.67 23.32
CA VAL A 241 14.97 14.55 24.38
C VAL A 241 13.77 13.93 25.05
N ARG A 242 13.85 13.81 26.38
CA ARG A 242 12.75 13.33 27.21
C ARG A 242 11.81 14.48 27.53
N ILE A 243 10.55 14.38 27.12
CA ILE A 243 9.50 15.37 27.38
C ILE A 243 8.43 14.72 28.26
N PRO A 244 8.03 15.37 29.37
CA PRO A 244 6.97 14.84 30.24
C PRO A 244 5.66 14.63 29.48
N ALA A 245 4.90 13.58 29.81
CA ALA A 245 3.62 13.31 29.16
C ALA A 245 2.58 14.41 29.39
N SER A 246 2.72 15.23 30.44
CA SER A 246 1.85 16.40 30.71
C SER A 246 1.95 17.47 29.63
N GLU A 247 3.11 17.59 28.97
CA GLU A 247 3.35 18.53 27.88
C GLU A 247 2.99 18.01 26.50
N ILE A 248 2.73 16.71 26.37
CA ILE A 248 2.46 16.06 25.07
C ILE A 248 0.98 15.72 24.95
N ILE A 249 0.42 16.01 23.79
CA ILE A 249 -0.84 15.48 23.29
C ILE A 249 -0.48 14.41 22.26
N HIS A 250 -0.77 13.16 22.56
CA HIS A 250 -0.57 12.04 21.65
C HIS A 250 -1.89 11.32 21.50
N HIS A 251 -2.51 11.49 20.34
CA HIS A 251 -3.81 10.90 20.03
C HIS A 251 -3.71 9.97 18.82
N TYR A 252 -4.34 8.81 18.91
CA TYR A 252 -4.45 7.83 17.83
C TYR A 252 -5.63 6.91 18.13
N LEU A 253 -6.14 6.24 17.10
CA LEU A 253 -7.20 5.26 17.27
C LEU A 253 -6.61 3.98 17.89
N VAL A 254 -7.17 3.56 19.02
CA VAL A 254 -6.78 2.33 19.71
C VAL A 254 -7.66 1.20 19.19
N GLU A 255 -7.07 0.23 18.51
CA GLU A 255 -7.75 -0.95 17.96
C GLU A 255 -7.61 -2.17 18.88
N GLU A 256 -6.50 -2.25 19.62
CA GLU A 256 -6.24 -3.35 20.56
C GLU A 256 -5.79 -2.85 21.93
N PRO A 257 -6.15 -3.58 23.03
CA PRO A 257 -5.68 -3.23 24.36
C PRO A 257 -4.16 -3.19 24.45
N GLY A 258 -3.62 -2.14 25.07
CA GLY A 258 -2.16 -1.96 25.23
C GLY A 258 -1.43 -1.45 24.00
N GLN A 259 -2.12 -1.09 22.92
CA GLN A 259 -1.55 -0.45 21.74
C GLN A 259 -0.89 0.89 22.12
N LEU A 260 0.33 1.11 21.64
CA LEU A 260 1.14 2.30 21.97
C LEU A 260 1.23 3.33 20.84
N ARG A 261 1.02 2.92 19.61
CA ARG A 261 1.15 3.75 18.40
C ARG A 261 -0.06 3.57 17.49
N GLY A 262 -0.38 4.56 16.70
CA GLY A 262 -1.48 4.51 15.74
C GLY A 262 -1.11 3.85 14.41
N ILE A 263 -2.13 3.47 13.66
CA ILE A 263 -2.02 2.88 12.33
C ILE A 263 -2.54 3.90 11.31
N PRO A 264 -1.78 4.22 10.25
CA PRO A 264 -2.26 5.11 9.20
C PRO A 264 -3.55 4.59 8.56
N TRP A 265 -4.54 5.45 8.40
CA TRP A 265 -5.85 5.04 7.88
C TRP A 265 -5.79 4.56 6.43
N LEU A 266 -4.88 5.13 5.63
CA LEU A 266 -4.67 4.69 4.25
C LEU A 266 -4.00 3.31 4.12
N THR A 267 -3.55 2.70 5.24
CA THR A 267 -2.85 1.40 5.21
C THR A 267 -3.77 0.28 4.75
N VAL A 268 -5.02 0.27 5.27
CA VAL A 268 -6.00 -0.75 4.91
C VAL A 268 -6.46 -0.48 3.47
N GLY A 269 -6.26 -1.45 2.60
CA GLY A 269 -6.56 -1.29 1.18
C GLY A 269 -5.49 -0.54 0.35
N ALA A 270 -4.40 -0.06 0.95
CA ALA A 270 -3.30 0.61 0.24
C ALA A 270 -2.78 -0.21 -0.95
N ARG A 271 -2.65 -1.53 -0.78
CA ARG A 271 -2.24 -2.43 -1.86
C ARG A 271 -3.22 -2.42 -3.04
N ARG A 272 -4.52 -2.29 -2.78
CA ARG A 272 -5.53 -2.20 -3.84
C ARG A 272 -5.38 -0.92 -4.65
N LEU A 273 -5.23 0.22 -3.99
CA LEU A 273 -5.01 1.50 -4.66
C LEU A 273 -3.74 1.46 -5.52
N TRP A 274 -2.66 0.92 -4.97
CA TRP A 274 -1.41 0.78 -5.71
C TRP A 274 -1.57 -0.12 -6.94
N LEU A 275 -2.21 -1.29 -6.81
CA LEU A 275 -2.47 -2.21 -7.93
C LEU A 275 -3.44 -1.61 -8.96
N THR A 276 -4.41 -0.81 -8.53
CA THR A 276 -5.33 -0.12 -9.44
C THR A 276 -4.59 0.93 -10.26
N HIS A 277 -3.75 1.73 -9.63
CA HIS A 277 -2.91 2.73 -10.31
C HIS A 277 -1.95 2.07 -11.32
N ASP A 278 -1.25 1.01 -10.93
CA ASP A 278 -0.35 0.24 -11.81
C ASP A 278 -1.11 -0.36 -13.00
N PHE A 279 -2.33 -0.86 -12.78
CA PHE A 279 -3.21 -1.34 -13.84
C PHE A 279 -3.64 -0.23 -14.80
N GLU A 280 -4.03 0.94 -14.29
CA GLU A 280 -4.44 2.10 -15.10
C GLU A 280 -3.27 2.60 -15.96
N GLU A 281 -2.07 2.71 -15.39
CA GLU A 281 -0.85 3.08 -16.10
C GLU A 281 -0.52 2.05 -17.20
N SER A 282 -0.51 0.76 -16.87
CA SER A 282 -0.26 -0.32 -17.82
C SER A 282 -1.28 -0.34 -18.96
N ALA A 283 -2.56 -0.10 -18.66
CA ALA A 283 -3.64 -0.01 -19.63
C ALA A 283 -3.46 1.19 -20.57
N ALA A 284 -3.07 2.34 -20.04
CA ALA A 284 -2.78 3.55 -20.83
C ALA A 284 -1.59 3.34 -21.77
N VAL A 285 -0.51 2.72 -21.28
CA VAL A 285 0.67 2.37 -22.07
C VAL A 285 0.29 1.35 -23.17
N ALA A 286 -0.49 0.31 -22.83
CA ALA A 286 -0.95 -0.68 -23.80
C ALA A 286 -1.80 -0.02 -24.90
N SER A 287 -2.75 0.85 -24.53
CA SER A 287 -3.58 1.61 -25.47
C SER A 287 -2.74 2.52 -26.38
N SER A 288 -1.77 3.23 -25.82
CA SER A 288 -0.85 4.08 -26.59
C SER A 288 0.00 3.27 -27.58
N ASN A 289 0.52 2.12 -27.14
CA ASN A 289 1.28 1.24 -28.02
C ASN A 289 0.43 0.61 -29.11
N ALA A 290 -0.82 0.25 -28.78
CA ALA A 290 -1.78 -0.27 -29.74
C ALA A 290 -2.13 0.78 -30.82
N ALA A 291 -2.35 2.02 -30.42
CA ALA A 291 -2.64 3.11 -31.34
C ALA A 291 -1.47 3.42 -32.32
N LYS A 292 -0.23 3.14 -31.91
CA LYS A 292 0.96 3.34 -32.73
C LYS A 292 1.26 2.15 -33.66
N ARG A 293 0.76 0.96 -33.36
CA ARG A 293 1.00 -0.25 -34.15
C ARG A 293 -0.17 -0.52 -35.08
N GLN A 294 0.07 -0.41 -36.38
CA GLN A 294 -0.97 -0.66 -37.38
C GLN A 294 -1.16 -2.15 -37.67
N GLY A 295 -0.10 -2.95 -37.59
CA GLY A 295 -0.16 -4.39 -37.84
C GLY A 295 1.22 -5.02 -38.04
N PHE A 296 1.21 -6.27 -38.45
CA PHE A 296 2.40 -7.07 -38.75
C PHE A 296 2.32 -7.60 -40.17
N PHE A 297 3.44 -7.63 -40.86
CA PHE A 297 3.57 -8.38 -42.10
C PHE A 297 3.91 -9.83 -41.77
N PHE A 298 3.09 -10.75 -42.26
CA PHE A 298 3.31 -12.16 -42.09
C PHE A 298 3.73 -12.79 -43.40
N SER A 299 4.82 -13.56 -43.38
CA SER A 299 5.27 -14.38 -44.51
C SER A 299 5.14 -15.86 -44.14
N PRO A 300 4.43 -16.70 -44.94
CA PRO A 300 4.34 -18.13 -44.71
C PRO A 300 5.70 -18.85 -44.79
N THR A 301 6.70 -18.26 -45.49
CA THR A 301 8.02 -18.81 -45.65
C THR A 301 9.00 -18.46 -44.55
N GLY A 302 8.61 -17.56 -43.63
CA GLY A 302 9.47 -17.11 -42.52
C GLY A 302 10.62 -16.17 -42.94
N GLU A 303 10.70 -15.78 -44.18
CA GLU A 303 11.64 -14.78 -44.64
C GLU A 303 11.18 -13.40 -44.23
N ALA A 304 12.10 -12.58 -43.66
CA ALA A 304 11.80 -11.18 -43.36
C ALA A 304 11.55 -10.44 -44.69
N PRO A 305 10.50 -9.60 -44.79
CA PRO A 305 10.33 -8.75 -45.94
C PRO A 305 11.58 -7.89 -46.07
N PRO A 306 12.15 -7.76 -47.30
CA PRO A 306 13.15 -6.72 -47.52
C PRO A 306 12.58 -5.42 -47.04
N GLY A 307 13.34 -4.65 -46.27
CA GLY A 307 12.86 -3.35 -45.73
C GLY A 307 12.27 -2.54 -46.89
N PHE A 308 11.16 -1.88 -46.68
CA PHE A 308 10.44 -1.17 -47.74
C PHE A 308 11.38 -0.17 -48.46
N GLY A 309 12.31 0.44 -47.70
CA GLY A 309 13.38 1.27 -48.23
C GLY A 309 14.38 0.48 -49.11
N ASP A 310 14.76 -0.70 -48.65
CA ASP A 310 15.69 -1.57 -49.35
C ASP A 310 15.11 -2.11 -50.67
N THR A 311 13.81 -2.34 -50.73
CA THR A 311 13.11 -2.77 -51.94
C THR A 311 13.03 -1.65 -52.99
N ILE A 312 12.80 -0.41 -52.55
CA ILE A 312 12.80 0.77 -53.42
C ILE A 312 14.24 1.00 -53.96
N VAL A 313 15.21 0.98 -53.07
CA VAL A 313 16.62 1.16 -53.44
C VAL A 313 17.09 0.07 -54.41
N SER A 314 16.80 -1.20 -54.12
CA SER A 314 17.17 -2.33 -54.99
C SER A 314 16.45 -2.30 -56.34
N SER A 315 15.19 -1.89 -56.41
CA SER A 315 14.44 -1.75 -57.67
C SER A 315 14.97 -0.59 -58.53
N VAL A 316 15.36 0.52 -57.93
CA VAL A 316 15.96 1.67 -58.61
C VAL A 316 17.38 1.31 -59.11
N LEU A 317 18.18 0.58 -58.31
CA LEU A 317 19.49 0.08 -58.69
C LEU A 317 19.40 -0.90 -59.88
N ALA A 318 18.47 -1.86 -59.81
CA ALA A 318 18.23 -2.80 -60.90
C ALA A 318 17.75 -2.10 -62.20
N ALA A 319 16.91 -1.08 -62.09
CA ALA A 319 16.45 -0.28 -63.24
C ALA A 319 17.61 0.57 -63.83
N ALA A 320 18.50 1.11 -63.00
CA ALA A 320 19.68 1.85 -63.46
C ALA A 320 20.68 0.93 -64.14
N GLU A 321 20.90 -0.27 -63.64
CA GLU A 321 21.77 -1.30 -64.23
C GLU A 321 21.21 -1.78 -65.56
N ALA A 322 19.90 -2.02 -65.67
CA ALA A 322 19.21 -2.36 -66.91
C ALA A 322 19.29 -1.23 -67.97
N ALA A 323 19.37 0.02 -67.53
CA ALA A 323 19.55 1.18 -68.39
C ALA A 323 21.01 1.51 -68.73
N GLY A 324 21.95 0.70 -68.20
CA GLY A 324 23.40 0.90 -68.45
C GLY A 324 23.98 2.15 -67.76
N LYS A 325 23.30 2.68 -66.73
CA LYS A 325 23.76 3.83 -65.96
C LYS A 325 24.51 3.36 -64.71
N VAL A 326 25.74 3.88 -64.53
CA VAL A 326 26.51 3.68 -63.30
C VAL A 326 26.18 4.84 -62.37
N LEU A 327 25.55 4.52 -61.25
CA LEU A 327 25.19 5.50 -60.21
C LEU A 327 26.38 5.83 -59.34
N THR A 328 26.56 7.10 -59.03
CA THR A 328 27.60 7.55 -58.08
C THR A 328 27.19 7.26 -56.64
N PRO A 329 28.14 7.14 -55.67
CA PRO A 329 27.84 6.93 -54.26
C PRO A 329 26.93 8.01 -53.67
N GLU A 330 27.03 9.25 -54.16
CA GLU A 330 26.17 10.36 -53.71
C GLU A 330 24.71 10.19 -54.20
N GLU A 331 24.52 9.69 -55.43
CA GLU A 331 23.17 9.40 -55.96
C GLU A 331 22.55 8.22 -55.26
N ILE A 332 23.31 7.19 -54.86
CA ILE A 332 22.84 6.06 -54.04
C ILE A 332 22.40 6.55 -52.66
N GLN A 333 23.14 7.43 -52.00
CA GLN A 333 22.77 8.05 -50.75
C GLN A 333 21.47 8.89 -50.87
N ALA A 334 21.34 9.65 -51.95
CA ALA A 334 20.14 10.44 -52.21
C ALA A 334 18.89 9.55 -52.44
N ILE A 335 19.06 8.42 -53.14
CA ILE A 335 18.01 7.43 -53.37
C ILE A 335 17.61 6.76 -52.04
N THR A 336 18.59 6.41 -51.18
CA THR A 336 18.32 5.83 -49.86
C THR A 336 17.57 6.80 -48.96
N ALA A 337 17.99 8.06 -48.88
CA ALA A 337 17.32 9.09 -48.13
C ALA A 337 15.88 9.40 -48.66
N ALA A 338 15.69 9.35 -49.99
CA ALA A 338 14.37 9.47 -50.58
C ALA A 338 13.49 8.26 -50.27
N ALA A 339 14.04 7.05 -50.31
CA ALA A 339 13.32 5.82 -49.98
C ALA A 339 12.87 5.78 -48.50
N GLU A 340 13.72 6.24 -47.58
CA GLU A 340 13.35 6.40 -46.16
C GLU A 340 12.20 7.37 -45.96
N LYS A 341 12.13 8.44 -46.76
CA LYS A 341 11.03 9.41 -46.72
C LYS A 341 9.70 8.83 -47.20
N TYR A 342 9.73 7.90 -48.17
CA TYR A 342 8.57 7.16 -48.65
C TYR A 342 8.16 6.01 -47.70
N ALA A 343 9.10 5.52 -46.89
CA ALA A 343 8.81 4.51 -45.87
C ALA A 343 8.07 5.06 -44.64
N THR A 344 7.96 6.40 -44.49
CA THR A 344 7.16 7.03 -43.44
C THR A 344 5.66 6.91 -43.79
N THR A 345 4.95 6.09 -43.05
CA THR A 345 3.53 5.86 -43.23
C THR A 345 2.73 7.14 -42.98
N VAL A 346 2.06 7.63 -44.02
CA VAL A 346 1.10 8.75 -43.88
C VAL A 346 -0.27 8.17 -43.51
N PRO A 347 -0.97 8.71 -42.49
CA PRO A 347 -2.31 8.25 -42.16
C PRO A 347 -3.25 8.31 -43.35
N GLY A 348 -3.90 7.19 -43.68
CA GLY A 348 -4.85 7.09 -44.82
C GLY A 348 -4.24 6.62 -46.13
N GLN A 349 -2.97 6.27 -46.18
CA GLN A 349 -2.32 5.71 -47.36
C GLN A 349 -2.47 4.19 -47.39
N PHE A 350 -2.92 3.66 -48.54
CA PHE A 350 -3.00 2.23 -48.81
C PHE A 350 -1.84 1.85 -49.75
N ASP A 351 -0.90 1.04 -49.25
CA ASP A 351 0.20 0.52 -50.00
C ASP A 351 -0.07 -0.92 -50.47
N THR A 352 0.40 -1.26 -51.68
CA THR A 352 0.31 -2.65 -52.17
C THR A 352 1.41 -3.50 -51.52
N LEU A 353 0.98 -4.63 -50.93
CA LEU A 353 1.88 -5.58 -50.31
C LEU A 353 2.70 -6.34 -51.37
N PRO A 354 4.00 -6.66 -51.12
CA PRO A 354 4.77 -7.55 -51.96
C PRO A 354 4.10 -8.93 -52.06
N HIS A 355 4.28 -9.59 -53.20
CA HIS A 355 3.68 -10.92 -53.45
C HIS A 355 4.14 -11.93 -52.39
N GLY A 356 3.21 -12.62 -51.75
CA GLY A 356 3.47 -13.63 -50.71
C GLY A 356 3.42 -13.11 -49.29
N TYR A 357 3.22 -11.81 -49.06
CA TYR A 357 3.02 -11.25 -47.73
C TYR A 357 1.55 -10.96 -47.43
N GLN A 358 1.16 -11.20 -46.21
CA GLN A 358 -0.18 -10.86 -45.67
C GLN A 358 -0.01 -9.82 -44.56
N PHE A 359 -0.85 -8.82 -44.59
CA PHE A 359 -0.94 -7.85 -43.49
C PHE A 359 -1.92 -8.38 -42.46
N GLN A 360 -1.47 -8.55 -41.23
CA GLN A 360 -2.32 -8.85 -40.09
C GLN A 360 -2.46 -7.58 -39.27
N PRO A 361 -3.65 -6.95 -39.23
CA PRO A 361 -3.87 -5.77 -38.40
C PRO A 361 -3.66 -6.14 -36.93
N PHE A 362 -3.05 -5.24 -36.20
CA PHE A 362 -2.93 -5.38 -34.74
C PHE A 362 -4.27 -5.00 -34.10
N GLU A 363 -5.10 -6.01 -33.81
CA GLU A 363 -6.31 -5.79 -33.04
C GLU A 363 -5.97 -5.72 -31.56
N SER A 364 -6.01 -4.51 -31.00
CA SER A 364 -5.85 -4.32 -29.57
C SER A 364 -7.13 -4.71 -28.83
N VAL A 365 -7.00 -5.52 -27.81
CA VAL A 365 -8.09 -5.81 -26.85
C VAL A 365 -8.35 -4.59 -25.94
N TRP A 366 -7.52 -3.56 -26.00
CA TRP A 366 -7.65 -2.33 -25.24
C TRP A 366 -8.17 -1.16 -26.09
N PRO A 367 -9.09 -0.31 -25.54
CA PRO A 367 -9.63 -0.33 -24.18
C PRO A 367 -10.64 -1.48 -23.96
N ASN A 368 -10.46 -2.22 -22.82
CA ASN A 368 -11.35 -3.31 -22.45
C ASN A 368 -12.64 -2.73 -21.85
N ILE A 369 -13.80 -3.18 -22.34
CA ILE A 369 -15.12 -2.76 -21.89
C ILE A 369 -15.38 -3.01 -20.39
N ASN A 370 -14.66 -3.96 -19.79
CA ASN A 370 -14.76 -4.33 -18.38
C ASN A 370 -13.81 -3.57 -17.46
N ALA A 371 -12.90 -2.75 -17.99
CA ALA A 371 -11.89 -2.04 -17.20
C ALA A 371 -12.53 -1.11 -16.16
N ASP A 372 -13.55 -0.34 -16.55
CA ASP A 372 -14.30 0.54 -15.65
C ASP A 372 -14.97 -0.23 -14.50
N THR A 373 -15.57 -1.36 -14.80
CA THR A 373 -16.19 -2.23 -13.78
C THR A 373 -15.16 -2.76 -12.80
N TYR A 374 -13.99 -3.17 -13.30
CA TYR A 374 -12.89 -3.65 -12.47
C TYR A 374 -12.39 -2.55 -11.53
N ILE A 375 -12.08 -1.36 -12.06
CA ILE A 375 -11.62 -0.21 -11.27
C ILE A 375 -12.65 0.14 -10.19
N LYS A 376 -13.94 0.24 -10.55
CA LYS A 376 -15.02 0.50 -9.59
C LYS A 376 -15.10 -0.55 -8.48
N GLN A 377 -14.89 -1.82 -8.78
CA GLN A 377 -14.86 -2.88 -7.77
C GLN A 377 -13.65 -2.75 -6.84
N GLN A 378 -12.47 -2.38 -7.36
CA GLN A 378 -11.30 -2.16 -6.53
C GLN A 378 -11.50 -0.95 -5.59
N LEU A 379 -12.03 0.16 -6.11
CA LEU A 379 -12.34 1.35 -5.32
C LEU A 379 -13.40 1.09 -4.25
N ARG A 380 -14.48 0.37 -4.58
CA ARG A 380 -15.49 -0.04 -3.60
C ARG A 380 -14.89 -0.90 -2.48
N GLY A 381 -14.02 -1.84 -2.83
CA GLY A 381 -13.34 -2.67 -1.84
C GLY A 381 -12.35 -1.89 -0.97
N TRP A 382 -11.74 -0.83 -1.49
CA TRP A 382 -10.93 0.09 -0.72
C TRP A 382 -11.79 0.99 0.19
N ALA A 383 -12.85 1.58 -0.34
CA ALA A 383 -13.76 2.44 0.42
C ALA A 383 -14.49 1.68 1.56
N ALA A 384 -14.69 0.36 1.42
CA ALA A 384 -15.28 -0.48 2.46
C ALA A 384 -14.29 -0.79 3.61
N ALA A 385 -13.02 -0.45 3.48
CA ALA A 385 -12.01 -0.79 4.46
C ALA A 385 -12.05 0.08 5.73
N ARG A 386 -12.72 1.26 5.67
CA ARG A 386 -13.02 2.14 6.83
C ARG A 386 -14.22 3.02 6.59
#